data_bbab2b6078e91ac81163119584bf7fc0
#
_entry.id   bbab2b6078e91ac81163119584bf7fc0
#
_cell.length_a   1.000
_cell.length_b   1.000
_cell.length_c   1.000
_cell.angle_alpha   90.00
_cell.angle_beta   90.00
_cell.angle_gamma   90.00
#
_symmetry.space_group_name_H-M   'P 1'
#
loop_
_entity.id
_entity.type
_entity.pdbx_description
1 polymer ?
#
loop_
_entity_poly.entity_id
_entity_poly.type
_entity_poly.pdbx_seq_one_letter_code
_entity_poly.pdbx_strand_id
1 'polypeptide(L)'
;GMQFNRGYKSPYFVTDNNTMTAVLQNPFILITDKRLTTVKELLSILEAVSQQNKSLLIIADDIDGEALSTMVVNKMRGILSCAVVKAPEFGDRKKAMLEDIATLTGGSVVSSDKGMRLDKFNMDWLGTATKVTVGKDTTTIIDADGAEESIKERVDEIKAQIDDTVSPYDKEKLQERLAKFMGGISIVHVGGNTELEMKEKKDRVEDALHATKAAIEEGFLPGGGVALLHAASWLADSLTVPNDDEPIEGDKLTGYDIVINACERPFYKILQNAGLDSDYIGKIEQRIKEEGDFWFGYNPREEDFFNMFKEGIIDPTNVTRLALKNAAYIPSTMLITEAVVSKVPSEEKESSMPGIDPAMLMG
;
A
#
# COMPACT_ATOMS: atom_id res chain seq x y z
N GLY A 1 -18.54 0.78 -4.32
CA GLY A 1 -17.22 1.07 -4.84
C GLY A 1 -16.23 -0.06 -4.67
N MET A 2 -15.11 -0.01 -5.38
CA MET A 2 -14.07 -1.06 -5.34
C MET A 2 -12.68 -0.47 -5.47
N GLN A 3 -11.69 -1.07 -4.80
CA GLN A 3 -10.29 -0.76 -4.98
C GLN A 3 -9.51 -2.01 -5.40
N PHE A 4 -8.57 -1.85 -6.33
CA PHE A 4 -7.65 -2.92 -6.73
C PHE A 4 -6.22 -2.40 -6.92
N ASN A 5 -5.24 -3.32 -6.80
CA ASN A 5 -3.81 -2.99 -6.78
C ASN A 5 -3.25 -2.91 -8.20
N ARG A 6 -3.64 -1.92 -8.96
CA ARG A 6 -3.04 -1.50 -10.23
C ARG A 6 -3.16 0.01 -10.34
N GLY A 7 -2.08 0.65 -10.68
CA GLY A 7 -2.02 2.09 -10.91
C GLY A 7 -1.97 2.45 -12.39
N TYR A 8 -1.79 3.74 -12.66
CA TYR A 8 -1.73 4.25 -14.02
C TYR A 8 -0.54 3.67 -14.80
N LYS A 9 -0.77 3.42 -16.08
CA LYS A 9 0.27 2.92 -17.01
C LYS A 9 1.36 3.98 -17.32
N SER A 10 1.05 5.26 -17.15
CA SER A 10 1.97 6.36 -17.37
C SER A 10 1.72 7.50 -16.39
N PRO A 11 2.77 8.10 -15.78
CA PRO A 11 2.62 9.27 -14.92
C PRO A 11 2.06 10.50 -15.62
N TYR A 12 2.07 10.54 -16.94
CA TYR A 12 1.44 11.63 -17.70
C TYR A 12 -0.09 11.69 -17.58
N PHE A 13 -0.73 10.65 -17.03
CA PHE A 13 -2.16 10.67 -16.71
C PHE A 13 -2.48 11.43 -15.43
N VAL A 14 -1.50 11.72 -14.57
CA VAL A 14 -1.68 12.45 -13.33
C VAL A 14 -2.38 13.79 -13.55
N THR A 15 -3.38 14.09 -12.73
CA THR A 15 -4.13 15.35 -12.72
C THR A 15 -3.89 16.16 -11.46
N ASP A 16 -3.55 15.48 -10.35
CA ASP A 16 -3.18 16.09 -9.07
C ASP A 16 -1.72 15.74 -8.74
N ASN A 17 -0.84 16.71 -8.92
CA ASN A 17 0.59 16.53 -8.69
C ASN A 17 0.95 16.40 -7.19
N ASN A 18 0.10 16.89 -6.29
CA ASN A 18 0.38 16.80 -4.85
C ASN A 18 0.22 15.37 -4.34
N THR A 19 -0.81 14.69 -4.82
CA THR A 19 -1.10 13.29 -4.47
C THR A 19 -0.57 12.30 -5.50
N MET A 20 0.00 12.78 -6.62
CA MET A 20 0.44 11.96 -7.75
C MET A 20 -0.65 11.01 -8.23
N THR A 21 -1.90 11.51 -8.33
CA THR A 21 -3.05 10.72 -8.76
C THR A 21 -3.72 11.29 -10.01
N ALA A 22 -4.31 10.42 -10.82
CA ALA A 22 -5.23 10.80 -11.87
C ALA A 22 -6.66 10.71 -11.34
N VAL A 23 -7.33 11.83 -11.22
CA VAL A 23 -8.72 11.91 -10.74
C VAL A 23 -9.64 12.14 -11.94
N LEU A 24 -10.56 11.21 -12.17
CA LEU A 24 -11.56 11.25 -13.22
C LEU A 24 -12.94 11.43 -12.59
N GLN A 25 -13.66 12.48 -13.01
CA GLN A 25 -15.03 12.76 -12.57
C GLN A 25 -16.01 12.23 -13.60
N ASN A 26 -17.03 11.51 -13.13
CA ASN A 26 -18.09 10.89 -13.92
C ASN A 26 -17.56 10.17 -15.19
N PRO A 27 -16.52 9.31 -15.04
CA PRO A 27 -15.89 8.68 -16.18
C PRO A 27 -16.75 7.59 -16.79
N PHE A 28 -16.60 7.41 -18.10
CA PHE A 28 -16.86 6.13 -18.71
C PHE A 28 -15.70 5.17 -18.43
N ILE A 29 -16.03 3.88 -18.28
CA ILE A 29 -15.06 2.84 -17.95
C ILE A 29 -15.11 1.77 -19.02
N LEU A 30 -14.06 1.69 -19.84
CA LEU A 30 -13.87 0.61 -20.80
C LEU A 30 -13.09 -0.52 -20.13
N ILE A 31 -13.66 -1.71 -20.17
CA ILE A 31 -13.07 -2.92 -19.58
C ILE A 31 -12.85 -3.94 -20.69
N THR A 32 -11.61 -4.40 -20.87
CA THR A 32 -11.28 -5.41 -21.91
C THR A 32 -10.18 -6.36 -21.45
N ASP A 33 -10.26 -7.59 -21.86
CA ASP A 33 -9.21 -8.61 -21.67
C ASP A 33 -8.14 -8.58 -22.78
N LYS A 34 -8.24 -7.62 -23.73
CA LYS A 34 -7.32 -7.48 -24.85
C LYS A 34 -6.12 -6.62 -24.48
N ARG A 35 -5.01 -6.89 -25.16
CA ARG A 35 -3.88 -5.98 -25.24
C ARG A 35 -4.14 -4.98 -26.37
N LEU A 36 -3.99 -3.70 -26.05
CA LEU A 36 -4.25 -2.58 -26.98
C LEU A 36 -2.92 -2.00 -27.45
N THR A 37 -2.64 -2.10 -28.75
CA THR A 37 -1.36 -1.62 -29.33
C THR A 37 -1.56 -0.54 -30.39
N THR A 38 -2.72 -0.53 -31.06
CA THR A 38 -3.05 0.40 -32.14
C THR A 38 -4.19 1.32 -31.75
N VAL A 39 -4.13 2.58 -32.19
CA VAL A 39 -5.19 3.56 -31.93
C VAL A 39 -6.48 3.25 -32.70
N LYS A 40 -6.38 2.54 -33.78
CA LYS A 40 -7.53 2.21 -34.66
C LYS A 40 -8.64 1.47 -33.89
N GLU A 41 -8.27 0.63 -32.93
CA GLU A 41 -9.24 -0.12 -32.11
C GLU A 41 -10.00 0.79 -31.13
N LEU A 42 -9.42 1.94 -30.77
CA LEU A 42 -9.99 2.88 -29.81
C LEU A 42 -10.70 4.07 -30.44
N LEU A 43 -10.53 4.33 -31.74
CA LEU A 43 -11.02 5.55 -32.40
C LEU A 43 -12.51 5.79 -32.12
N SER A 44 -13.37 4.81 -32.38
CA SER A 44 -14.82 4.97 -32.22
C SER A 44 -15.20 5.26 -30.74
N ILE A 45 -14.46 4.71 -29.78
CA ILE A 45 -14.68 4.94 -28.36
C ILE A 45 -14.24 6.35 -27.99
N LEU A 46 -13.05 6.77 -28.42
CA LEU A 46 -12.51 8.09 -28.14
C LEU A 46 -13.39 9.21 -28.71
N GLU A 47 -13.89 9.03 -29.90
CA GLU A 47 -14.83 9.96 -30.55
C GLU A 47 -16.15 10.06 -29.76
N ALA A 48 -16.75 8.91 -29.42
CA ALA A 48 -18.01 8.86 -28.70
C ALA A 48 -17.90 9.49 -27.29
N VAL A 49 -16.80 9.23 -26.57
CA VAL A 49 -16.55 9.79 -25.24
C VAL A 49 -16.28 11.29 -25.33
N SER A 50 -15.47 11.72 -26.31
CA SER A 50 -15.16 13.14 -26.55
C SER A 50 -16.41 13.96 -26.86
N GLN A 51 -17.32 13.43 -27.68
CA GLN A 51 -18.59 14.10 -28.00
C GLN A 51 -19.47 14.34 -26.79
N GLN A 52 -19.37 13.48 -25.77
CA GLN A 52 -20.11 13.62 -24.51
C GLN A 52 -19.38 14.44 -23.44
N ASN A 53 -18.17 14.91 -23.75
CA ASN A 53 -17.30 15.68 -22.84
C ASN A 53 -17.10 14.99 -21.48
N LYS A 54 -17.02 13.66 -21.46
CA LYS A 54 -16.78 12.85 -20.27
C LYS A 54 -15.33 12.37 -20.20
N SER A 55 -14.91 12.00 -18.99
CA SER A 55 -13.63 11.35 -18.78
C SER A 55 -13.69 9.87 -19.17
N LEU A 56 -12.53 9.26 -19.47
CA LEU A 56 -12.42 7.85 -19.83
C LEU A 56 -11.37 7.14 -18.97
N LEU A 57 -11.79 6.08 -18.29
CA LEU A 57 -10.87 5.07 -17.74
C LEU A 57 -10.83 3.87 -18.68
N ILE A 58 -9.62 3.42 -19.03
CA ILE A 58 -9.43 2.15 -19.75
C ILE A 58 -8.77 1.15 -18.81
N ILE A 59 -9.40 0.00 -18.61
CA ILE A 59 -8.86 -1.17 -17.93
C ILE A 59 -8.66 -2.25 -18.98
N ALA A 60 -7.41 -2.55 -19.32
CA ALA A 60 -7.06 -3.50 -20.38
C ALA A 60 -6.03 -4.52 -19.88
N ASP A 61 -5.91 -5.66 -20.56
CA ASP A 61 -4.83 -6.61 -20.24
C ASP A 61 -3.46 -5.95 -20.27
N ASP A 62 -3.20 -5.19 -21.33
CA ASP A 62 -2.11 -4.22 -21.40
C ASP A 62 -2.41 -3.16 -22.45
N ILE A 63 -1.72 -2.02 -22.37
CA ILE A 63 -1.73 -0.99 -23.40
C ILE A 63 -0.31 -0.48 -23.61
N ASP A 64 0.11 -0.42 -24.87
CA ASP A 64 1.45 0.07 -25.24
C ASP A 64 1.46 0.67 -26.65
N GLY A 65 2.67 0.96 -27.14
CA GLY A 65 2.91 1.44 -28.50
C GLY A 65 2.11 2.70 -28.86
N GLU A 66 1.51 2.67 -30.05
CA GLU A 66 0.73 3.79 -30.60
C GLU A 66 -0.51 4.13 -29.75
N ALA A 67 -1.19 3.11 -29.24
CA ALA A 67 -2.39 3.30 -28.42
C ALA A 67 -2.08 4.11 -27.16
N LEU A 68 -1.05 3.72 -26.39
CA LEU A 68 -0.64 4.44 -25.17
C LEU A 68 -0.18 5.87 -25.51
N SER A 69 0.67 6.03 -26.53
CA SER A 69 1.19 7.34 -26.92
C SER A 69 0.08 8.30 -27.34
N THR A 70 -0.91 7.82 -28.07
CA THR A 70 -2.07 8.62 -28.48
C THR A 70 -2.90 9.04 -27.29
N MET A 71 -3.15 8.17 -26.31
CA MET A 71 -3.89 8.50 -25.09
C MET A 71 -3.15 9.58 -24.28
N VAL A 72 -1.84 9.44 -24.11
CA VAL A 72 -1.01 10.43 -23.40
C VAL A 72 -1.05 11.78 -24.12
N VAL A 73 -0.88 11.83 -25.46
CA VAL A 73 -0.90 13.07 -26.23
C VAL A 73 -2.25 13.77 -26.15
N ASN A 74 -3.36 13.05 -26.28
CA ASN A 74 -4.70 13.64 -26.17
C ASN A 74 -4.97 14.18 -24.77
N LYS A 75 -4.52 13.51 -23.73
CA LYS A 75 -4.59 13.99 -22.34
C LYS A 75 -3.76 15.25 -22.14
N MET A 76 -2.50 15.27 -22.62
CA MET A 76 -1.62 16.43 -22.48
C MET A 76 -2.13 17.67 -23.25
N ARG A 77 -2.80 17.45 -24.38
CA ARG A 77 -3.44 18.52 -25.16
C ARG A 77 -4.78 18.98 -24.59
N GLY A 78 -5.27 18.35 -23.51
CA GLY A 78 -6.57 18.67 -22.92
C GLY A 78 -7.78 18.28 -23.77
N ILE A 79 -7.58 17.46 -24.81
CA ILE A 79 -8.66 17.00 -25.70
C ILE A 79 -9.53 15.95 -25.00
N LEU A 80 -8.90 15.08 -24.20
CA LEU A 80 -9.57 14.02 -23.47
C LEU A 80 -9.01 13.89 -22.06
N SER A 81 -9.87 13.93 -21.05
CA SER A 81 -9.51 13.55 -19.68
C SER A 81 -9.56 12.03 -19.58
N CYS A 82 -8.40 11.38 -19.46
CA CYS A 82 -8.33 9.93 -19.43
C CYS A 82 -7.20 9.37 -18.55
N ALA A 83 -7.36 8.11 -18.16
CA ALA A 83 -6.32 7.31 -17.56
C ALA A 83 -6.41 5.87 -18.09
N VAL A 84 -5.28 5.19 -18.06
CA VAL A 84 -5.17 3.80 -18.49
C VAL A 84 -4.52 2.98 -17.40
N VAL A 85 -5.12 1.85 -17.08
CA VAL A 85 -4.72 0.93 -16.04
C VAL A 85 -4.64 -0.49 -16.60
N LYS A 86 -3.63 -1.23 -16.17
CA LYS A 86 -3.54 -2.66 -16.50
C LYS A 86 -4.56 -3.45 -15.66
N ALA A 87 -5.17 -4.47 -16.27
CA ALA A 87 -6.08 -5.37 -15.56
C ALA A 87 -5.44 -5.98 -14.31
N PRO A 88 -6.16 -6.04 -13.18
CA PRO A 88 -5.66 -6.69 -11.98
C PRO A 88 -5.61 -8.21 -12.16
N GLU A 89 -4.78 -8.86 -11.34
CA GLU A 89 -4.58 -10.32 -11.33
C GLU A 89 -4.04 -10.90 -12.65
N PHE A 90 -4.02 -12.25 -12.77
CA PHE A 90 -3.50 -12.99 -13.92
C PHE A 90 -4.37 -14.21 -14.21
N GLY A 91 -4.33 -14.72 -15.45
CA GLY A 91 -5.07 -15.93 -15.87
C GLY A 91 -6.58 -15.84 -15.65
N ASP A 92 -7.19 -16.89 -15.14
CA ASP A 92 -8.64 -16.95 -14.90
C ASP A 92 -9.10 -15.98 -13.82
N ARG A 93 -8.26 -15.67 -12.83
CA ARG A 93 -8.55 -14.67 -11.80
C ARG A 93 -8.67 -13.26 -12.40
N LYS A 94 -7.88 -12.95 -13.41
CA LYS A 94 -7.98 -11.69 -14.17
C LYS A 94 -9.35 -11.59 -14.84
N LYS A 95 -9.79 -12.65 -15.54
CA LYS A 95 -11.11 -12.67 -16.19
C LYS A 95 -12.23 -12.45 -15.16
N ALA A 96 -12.16 -13.18 -14.04
CA ALA A 96 -13.14 -13.05 -12.97
C ALA A 96 -13.19 -11.64 -12.36
N MET A 97 -12.02 -11.00 -12.14
CA MET A 97 -11.95 -9.64 -11.60
C MET A 97 -12.45 -8.60 -12.59
N LEU A 98 -12.17 -8.76 -13.89
CA LEU A 98 -12.73 -7.87 -14.93
C LEU A 98 -14.26 -7.95 -14.97
N GLU A 99 -14.86 -9.16 -14.86
CA GLU A 99 -16.31 -9.34 -14.75
C GLU A 99 -16.87 -8.69 -13.47
N ASP A 100 -16.16 -8.78 -12.35
CA ASP A 100 -16.57 -8.12 -11.11
C ASP A 100 -16.61 -6.60 -11.27
N ILE A 101 -15.57 -6.01 -11.89
CA ILE A 101 -15.53 -4.57 -12.17
C ILE A 101 -16.65 -4.19 -13.15
N ALA A 102 -16.90 -4.99 -14.16
CA ALA A 102 -17.97 -4.75 -15.13
C ALA A 102 -19.35 -4.76 -14.45
N THR A 103 -19.63 -5.79 -13.64
CA THR A 103 -20.88 -5.86 -12.87
C THR A 103 -21.06 -4.68 -11.95
N LEU A 104 -19.99 -4.30 -11.24
CA LEU A 104 -20.02 -3.17 -10.31
C LEU A 104 -20.30 -1.84 -11.01
N THR A 105 -19.77 -1.64 -12.22
CA THR A 105 -19.85 -0.37 -12.96
C THR A 105 -21.01 -0.32 -13.97
N GLY A 106 -21.77 -1.41 -14.09
CA GLY A 106 -22.87 -1.53 -15.05
C GLY A 106 -22.41 -1.66 -16.50
N GLY A 107 -21.13 -1.99 -16.73
CA GLY A 107 -20.56 -2.21 -18.05
C GLY A 107 -20.44 -3.67 -18.42
N SER A 108 -19.67 -3.94 -19.49
CA SER A 108 -19.37 -5.28 -19.97
C SER A 108 -17.89 -5.45 -20.27
N VAL A 109 -17.36 -6.65 -20.01
CA VAL A 109 -15.99 -6.99 -20.45
C VAL A 109 -15.99 -7.23 -21.95
N VAL A 110 -15.32 -6.34 -22.70
CA VAL A 110 -15.15 -6.48 -24.15
C VAL A 110 -14.10 -7.55 -24.43
N SER A 111 -14.57 -8.75 -24.75
CA SER A 111 -13.74 -9.93 -24.97
C SER A 111 -14.00 -10.54 -26.35
N SER A 112 -12.93 -11.07 -26.94
CA SER A 112 -13.05 -11.87 -28.18
C SER A 112 -13.83 -13.18 -27.94
N ASP A 113 -13.72 -13.76 -26.76
CA ASP A 113 -14.43 -14.99 -26.37
C ASP A 113 -15.96 -14.78 -26.39
N LYS A 114 -16.40 -13.54 -26.16
CA LYS A 114 -17.82 -13.13 -26.25
C LYS A 114 -18.23 -12.64 -27.65
N GLY A 115 -17.35 -12.72 -28.64
CA GLY A 115 -17.58 -12.21 -29.99
C GLY A 115 -17.60 -10.68 -30.10
N MET A 116 -17.17 -9.97 -29.04
CA MET A 116 -17.17 -8.50 -29.00
C MET A 116 -15.89 -7.92 -29.62
N ARG A 117 -16.07 -6.84 -30.38
CA ARG A 117 -14.97 -6.16 -31.08
C ARG A 117 -15.01 -4.68 -30.79
N LEU A 118 -13.86 -4.10 -30.46
CA LEU A 118 -13.73 -2.67 -30.16
C LEU A 118 -14.00 -1.76 -31.36
N ASP A 119 -13.73 -2.24 -32.58
CA ASP A 119 -14.05 -1.51 -33.83
C ASP A 119 -15.57 -1.48 -34.18
N LYS A 120 -16.35 -2.32 -33.47
CA LYS A 120 -17.83 -2.34 -33.54
C LYS A 120 -18.41 -2.01 -32.15
N PHE A 121 -17.85 -1.02 -31.54
CA PHE A 121 -18.15 -0.58 -30.19
C PHE A 121 -19.61 -0.15 -30.01
N ASN A 122 -20.20 -0.51 -28.85
CA ASN A 122 -21.48 -0.02 -28.36
C ASN A 122 -21.27 0.70 -27.04
N MET A 123 -21.91 1.86 -26.86
CA MET A 123 -21.86 2.66 -25.62
C MET A 123 -22.35 1.88 -24.38
N ASP A 124 -23.28 0.97 -24.53
CA ASP A 124 -23.83 0.13 -23.46
C ASP A 124 -22.78 -0.81 -22.84
N TRP A 125 -21.61 -0.96 -23.47
CA TRP A 125 -20.51 -1.75 -22.91
C TRP A 125 -19.67 -1.00 -21.90
N LEU A 126 -19.78 0.33 -21.89
CA LEU A 126 -19.04 1.17 -20.93
C LEU A 126 -19.71 1.16 -19.56
N GLY A 127 -18.94 0.86 -18.56
CA GLY A 127 -19.32 1.14 -17.18
C GLY A 127 -19.25 2.62 -16.85
N THR A 128 -19.88 2.98 -15.71
CA THR A 128 -19.88 4.36 -15.19
C THR A 128 -19.64 4.35 -13.68
N ALA A 129 -19.14 5.48 -13.19
CA ALA A 129 -18.95 5.73 -11.76
C ALA A 129 -18.97 7.25 -11.50
N THR A 130 -19.24 7.68 -10.29
CA THR A 130 -19.18 9.10 -9.91
C THR A 130 -17.74 9.61 -9.94
N LYS A 131 -16.80 8.82 -9.46
CA LYS A 131 -15.37 9.20 -9.39
C LYS A 131 -14.46 7.99 -9.50
N VAL A 132 -13.36 8.16 -10.23
CA VAL A 132 -12.25 7.21 -10.21
C VAL A 132 -10.95 7.93 -9.86
N THR A 133 -10.20 7.37 -8.93
CA THR A 133 -8.87 7.85 -8.55
C THR A 133 -7.84 6.78 -8.85
N VAL A 134 -6.88 7.10 -9.72
CA VAL A 134 -5.81 6.20 -10.13
C VAL A 134 -4.49 6.73 -9.58
N GLY A 135 -3.91 6.01 -8.63
CA GLY A 135 -2.59 6.27 -8.07
C GLY A 135 -1.50 5.53 -8.83
N LYS A 136 -0.30 5.54 -8.26
CA LYS A 136 0.86 4.81 -8.81
C LYS A 136 0.64 3.29 -8.78
N ASP A 137 0.03 2.77 -7.71
CA ASP A 137 -0.08 1.33 -7.46
C ASP A 137 -1.53 0.86 -7.29
N THR A 138 -2.49 1.77 -7.14
CA THR A 138 -3.89 1.45 -6.84
C THR A 138 -4.86 2.23 -7.72
N THR A 139 -6.01 1.61 -7.99
CA THR A 139 -7.17 2.25 -8.62
C THR A 139 -8.38 2.09 -7.73
N THR A 140 -9.06 3.20 -7.47
CA THR A 140 -10.25 3.28 -6.62
C THR A 140 -11.42 3.78 -7.44
N ILE A 141 -12.49 2.98 -7.53
CA ILE A 141 -13.76 3.31 -8.18
C ILE A 141 -14.77 3.63 -7.08
N ILE A 142 -15.40 4.79 -7.14
CA ILE A 142 -16.32 5.29 -6.10
C ILE A 142 -17.69 5.50 -6.73
N ASP A 143 -18.74 5.06 -6.04
CA ASP A 143 -20.15 5.19 -6.47
C ASP A 143 -20.34 4.74 -7.92
N ALA A 144 -20.10 3.47 -8.14
CA ALA A 144 -20.28 2.83 -9.44
C ALA A 144 -21.77 2.50 -9.67
N ASP A 145 -22.19 2.60 -10.92
CA ASP A 145 -23.63 2.58 -11.30
C ASP A 145 -24.16 1.18 -11.67
N GLY A 146 -23.53 0.10 -11.18
CA GLY A 146 -24.01 -1.27 -11.39
C GLY A 146 -25.37 -1.52 -10.73
N ALA A 147 -26.22 -2.30 -11.40
CA ALA A 147 -27.52 -2.65 -10.86
C ALA A 147 -27.39 -3.50 -9.58
N GLU A 148 -28.09 -3.14 -8.51
CA GLU A 148 -28.03 -3.83 -7.22
C GLU A 148 -28.34 -5.32 -7.34
N GLU A 149 -29.28 -5.69 -8.22
CA GLU A 149 -29.66 -7.09 -8.48
C GLU A 149 -28.50 -7.89 -9.06
N SER A 150 -27.83 -7.36 -10.09
CA SER A 150 -26.66 -7.99 -10.70
C SER A 150 -25.47 -8.09 -9.73
N ILE A 151 -25.28 -7.09 -8.88
CA ILE A 151 -24.27 -7.10 -7.82
C ILE A 151 -24.58 -8.21 -6.81
N LYS A 152 -25.83 -8.35 -6.41
CA LYS A 152 -26.27 -9.39 -5.46
C LYS A 152 -26.09 -10.79 -6.05
N GLU A 153 -26.53 -10.99 -7.29
CA GLU A 153 -26.33 -12.27 -8.00
C GLU A 153 -24.86 -12.65 -8.06
N ARG A 154 -23.98 -11.68 -8.36
CA ARG A 154 -22.54 -11.90 -8.42
C ARG A 154 -21.94 -12.25 -7.06
N VAL A 155 -22.40 -11.62 -6.00
CA VAL A 155 -22.01 -11.94 -4.62
C VAL A 155 -22.41 -13.38 -4.27
N ASP A 156 -23.60 -13.80 -4.63
CA ASP A 156 -24.10 -15.15 -4.33
C ASP A 156 -23.35 -16.21 -5.15
N GLU A 157 -22.98 -15.93 -6.40
CA GLU A 157 -22.08 -16.78 -7.20
C GLU A 157 -20.72 -16.98 -6.52
N ILE A 158 -20.08 -15.88 -6.04
CA ILE A 158 -18.78 -15.97 -5.37
C ILE A 158 -18.89 -16.78 -4.07
N LYS A 159 -19.97 -16.61 -3.29
CA LYS A 159 -20.22 -17.41 -2.07
C LYS A 159 -20.35 -18.89 -2.39
N ALA A 160 -21.11 -19.25 -3.43
CA ALA A 160 -21.24 -20.64 -3.87
C ALA A 160 -19.87 -21.23 -4.26
N GLN A 161 -19.02 -20.47 -4.97
CA GLN A 161 -17.66 -20.90 -5.31
C GLN A 161 -16.79 -21.11 -4.05
N ILE A 162 -16.96 -20.30 -3.01
CA ILE A 162 -16.25 -20.47 -1.73
C ILE A 162 -16.66 -21.77 -1.03
N ASP A 163 -17.93 -22.10 -1.08
CA ASP A 163 -18.48 -23.32 -0.44
C ASP A 163 -18.06 -24.60 -1.19
N ASP A 164 -17.99 -24.53 -2.52
CA ASP A 164 -17.61 -25.67 -3.38
C ASP A 164 -16.08 -25.91 -3.43
N THR A 165 -15.27 -24.92 -3.05
CA THR A 165 -13.82 -24.99 -3.18
C THR A 165 -13.19 -25.76 -2.03
N VAL A 166 -12.43 -26.82 -2.35
CA VAL A 166 -11.67 -27.63 -1.39
C VAL A 166 -10.24 -27.12 -1.13
N SER A 167 -9.72 -26.26 -2.00
CA SER A 167 -8.38 -25.66 -1.86
C SER A 167 -8.40 -24.49 -0.86
N PRO A 168 -7.65 -24.56 0.26
CA PRO A 168 -7.60 -23.45 1.22
C PRO A 168 -7.12 -22.15 0.58
N TYR A 169 -6.14 -22.24 -0.32
CA TYR A 169 -5.60 -21.08 -1.03
C TYR A 169 -6.62 -20.42 -1.97
N ASP A 170 -7.37 -21.21 -2.75
CA ASP A 170 -8.39 -20.67 -3.63
C ASP A 170 -9.56 -20.12 -2.84
N LYS A 171 -9.91 -20.75 -1.72
CA LYS A 171 -10.92 -20.25 -0.79
C LYS A 171 -10.54 -18.88 -0.23
N GLU A 172 -9.30 -18.69 0.20
CA GLU A 172 -8.80 -17.41 0.67
C GLU A 172 -8.90 -16.34 -0.43
N LYS A 173 -8.50 -16.65 -1.67
CA LYS A 173 -8.57 -15.72 -2.80
C LYS A 173 -10.00 -15.37 -3.21
N LEU A 174 -10.92 -16.29 -3.12
CA LEU A 174 -12.35 -16.03 -3.32
C LEU A 174 -12.94 -15.16 -2.21
N GLN A 175 -12.51 -15.37 -0.96
CA GLN A 175 -12.90 -14.51 0.17
C GLN A 175 -12.37 -13.08 0.03
N GLU A 176 -11.11 -12.90 -0.38
CA GLU A 176 -10.54 -11.58 -0.70
C GLU A 176 -11.36 -10.88 -1.80
N ARG A 177 -11.74 -11.60 -2.84
CA ARG A 177 -12.55 -11.08 -3.94
C ARG A 177 -13.95 -10.69 -3.46
N LEU A 178 -14.60 -11.50 -2.66
CA LEU A 178 -15.89 -11.20 -2.04
C LEU A 178 -15.81 -9.96 -1.16
N ALA A 179 -14.76 -9.84 -0.35
CA ALA A 179 -14.54 -8.68 0.51
C ALA A 179 -14.37 -7.38 -0.29
N LYS A 180 -13.64 -7.40 -1.41
CA LYS A 180 -13.51 -6.26 -2.32
C LYS A 180 -14.86 -5.84 -2.92
N PHE A 181 -15.73 -6.79 -3.20
CA PHE A 181 -17.03 -6.55 -3.78
C PHE A 181 -18.04 -5.99 -2.77
N MET A 182 -18.03 -6.51 -1.54
CA MET A 182 -18.97 -6.15 -0.48
C MET A 182 -18.46 -5.00 0.41
N GLY A 183 -17.16 -4.79 0.49
CA GLY A 183 -16.52 -3.97 1.51
C GLY A 183 -16.79 -2.47 1.38
N GLY A 184 -17.21 -1.99 0.23
CA GLY A 184 -17.37 -0.57 -0.03
C GLY A 184 -16.07 0.23 0.09
N ILE A 185 -16.17 1.54 -0.09
CA ILE A 185 -15.06 2.49 0.09
C ILE A 185 -15.52 3.57 1.04
N SER A 186 -14.76 3.73 2.15
CA SER A 186 -14.96 4.81 3.08
C SER A 186 -13.94 5.91 2.82
N ILE A 187 -14.40 7.16 2.74
CA ILE A 187 -13.55 8.32 2.52
C ILE A 187 -13.48 9.13 3.80
N VAL A 188 -12.28 9.32 4.34
CA VAL A 188 -12.04 10.19 5.47
C VAL A 188 -11.57 11.55 4.94
N HIS A 189 -12.39 12.59 5.08
CA HIS A 189 -12.03 13.94 4.71
C HIS A 189 -11.25 14.60 5.85
N VAL A 190 -10.02 15.00 5.57
CA VAL A 190 -9.13 15.67 6.53
C VAL A 190 -9.02 17.14 6.16
N GLY A 191 -9.20 18.03 7.13
CA GLY A 191 -9.05 19.48 6.96
C GLY A 191 -8.10 20.09 7.99
N GLY A 192 -7.62 21.29 7.71
CA GLY A 192 -6.77 22.08 8.59
C GLY A 192 -6.87 23.56 8.25
N ASN A 193 -6.39 24.43 9.15
CA ASN A 193 -6.37 25.87 8.93
C ASN A 193 -5.29 26.30 7.94
N THR A 194 -4.25 25.46 7.78
CA THR A 194 -3.17 25.65 6.83
C THR A 194 -2.94 24.36 6.04
N GLU A 195 -2.33 24.48 4.87
CA GLU A 195 -1.96 23.33 4.03
C GLU A 195 -1.01 22.36 4.77
N LEU A 196 -0.07 22.91 5.53
CA LEU A 196 0.87 22.12 6.32
C LEU A 196 0.15 21.33 7.43
N GLU A 197 -0.78 21.97 8.16
CA GLU A 197 -1.58 21.30 9.19
C GLU A 197 -2.46 20.20 8.59
N MET A 198 -3.07 20.46 7.44
CA MET A 198 -3.90 19.48 6.74
C MET A 198 -3.06 18.27 6.31
N LYS A 199 -1.85 18.51 5.76
CA LYS A 199 -0.93 17.45 5.35
C LYS A 199 -0.48 16.61 6.55
N GLU A 200 -0.07 17.25 7.64
CA GLU A 200 0.33 16.55 8.87
C GLU A 200 -0.79 15.67 9.43
N LYS A 201 -2.03 16.19 9.47
CA LYS A 201 -3.20 15.41 9.89
C LYS A 201 -3.48 14.23 8.95
N LYS A 202 -3.35 14.44 7.64
CA LYS A 202 -3.51 13.38 6.65
C LYS A 202 -2.49 12.27 6.86
N ASP A 203 -1.20 12.63 6.99
CA ASP A 203 -0.11 11.67 7.21
C ASP A 203 -0.35 10.87 8.50
N ARG A 204 -0.84 11.51 9.57
CA ARG A 204 -1.18 10.87 10.84
C ARG A 204 -2.37 9.90 10.73
N VAL A 205 -3.39 10.23 9.93
CA VAL A 205 -4.52 9.33 9.65
C VAL A 205 -4.07 8.14 8.81
N GLU A 206 -3.19 8.36 7.83
CA GLU A 206 -2.63 7.30 6.99
C GLU A 206 -1.76 6.33 7.81
N ASP A 207 -0.94 6.84 8.71
CA ASP A 207 -0.16 6.07 9.67
C ASP A 207 -1.05 5.19 10.56
N ALA A 208 -2.10 5.77 11.14
CA ALA A 208 -3.07 5.04 11.95
C ALA A 208 -3.79 3.94 11.16
N LEU A 209 -4.11 4.19 9.88
CA LEU A 209 -4.72 3.21 8.99
C LEU A 209 -3.77 2.02 8.73
N HIS A 210 -2.50 2.30 8.44
CA HIS A 210 -1.49 1.27 8.20
C HIS A 210 -1.24 0.43 9.46
N ALA A 211 -1.10 1.07 10.62
CA ALA A 211 -0.95 0.39 11.91
C ALA A 211 -2.16 -0.50 12.23
N THR A 212 -3.37 -0.01 11.98
CA THR A 212 -4.60 -0.78 12.19
C THR A 212 -4.68 -2.01 11.29
N LYS A 213 -4.35 -1.88 10.01
CA LYS A 213 -4.30 -3.01 9.07
C LYS A 213 -3.28 -4.06 9.50
N ALA A 214 -2.07 -3.64 9.85
CA ALA A 214 -1.03 -4.54 10.34
C ALA A 214 -1.45 -5.26 11.64
N ALA A 215 -2.16 -4.57 12.53
CA ALA A 215 -2.68 -5.18 13.76
C ALA A 215 -3.82 -6.18 13.51
N ILE A 216 -4.64 -5.98 12.48
CA ILE A 216 -5.68 -6.95 12.07
C ILE A 216 -5.04 -8.23 11.50
N GLU A 217 -3.94 -8.11 10.77
CA GLU A 217 -3.27 -9.24 10.11
C GLU A 217 -2.52 -10.15 11.09
N GLU A 218 -1.70 -9.59 11.99
CA GLU A 218 -0.83 -10.37 12.89
C GLU A 218 -1.09 -10.11 14.39
N GLY A 219 -2.11 -9.32 14.74
CA GLY A 219 -2.37 -8.93 16.11
C GLY A 219 -1.47 -7.79 16.59
N PHE A 220 -1.45 -7.58 17.89
CA PHE A 220 -0.73 -6.47 18.52
C PHE A 220 -0.04 -6.92 19.82
N LEU A 221 0.96 -6.16 20.23
CA LEU A 221 1.85 -6.38 21.36
C LEU A 221 1.84 -5.15 22.29
N PRO A 222 2.35 -5.27 23.53
CA PRO A 222 2.63 -4.11 24.36
C PRO A 222 3.56 -3.14 23.63
N GLY A 223 3.19 -1.86 23.58
CA GLY A 223 3.98 -0.80 22.98
C GLY A 223 5.09 -0.30 23.89
N GLY A 224 5.69 0.83 23.51
CA GLY A 224 6.74 1.47 24.31
C GLY A 224 8.04 0.69 24.41
N GLY A 225 8.27 -0.27 23.54
CA GLY A 225 9.45 -1.17 23.58
C GLY A 225 9.33 -2.33 24.55
N VAL A 226 8.22 -2.44 25.30
CA VAL A 226 8.02 -3.47 26.33
C VAL A 226 8.01 -4.88 25.75
N ALA A 227 7.38 -5.07 24.56
CA ALA A 227 7.36 -6.38 23.91
C ALA A 227 8.76 -6.90 23.57
N LEU A 228 9.65 -6.05 23.06
CA LEU A 228 11.03 -6.42 22.77
C LEU A 228 11.85 -6.66 24.04
N LEU A 229 11.57 -5.90 25.12
CA LEU A 229 12.18 -6.12 26.42
C LEU A 229 11.84 -7.49 26.99
N HIS A 230 10.57 -7.92 26.93
CA HIS A 230 10.14 -9.26 27.32
C HIS A 230 10.78 -10.34 26.43
N ALA A 231 10.86 -10.11 25.12
CA ALA A 231 11.51 -11.04 24.20
C ALA A 231 13.01 -11.22 24.52
N ALA A 232 13.71 -10.14 24.87
CA ALA A 232 15.11 -10.16 25.29
C ALA A 232 15.28 -10.98 26.59
N SER A 233 14.44 -10.75 27.60
CA SER A 233 14.47 -11.50 28.88
C SER A 233 14.21 -12.98 28.64
N TRP A 234 13.16 -13.31 27.88
CA TRP A 234 12.83 -14.70 27.58
C TRP A 234 13.96 -15.42 26.84
N LEU A 235 14.61 -14.73 25.89
CA LEU A 235 15.74 -15.29 25.13
C LEU A 235 16.95 -15.52 26.07
N ALA A 236 17.29 -14.56 26.93
CA ALA A 236 18.37 -14.68 27.89
C ALA A 236 18.14 -15.85 28.85
N ASP A 237 16.93 -16.00 29.38
CA ASP A 237 16.56 -17.12 30.27
C ASP A 237 16.65 -18.47 29.54
N SER A 238 16.22 -18.51 28.27
CA SER A 238 16.27 -19.73 27.44
C SER A 238 17.70 -20.22 27.17
N LEU A 239 18.69 -19.32 27.14
CA LEU A 239 20.10 -19.66 26.95
C LEU A 239 20.75 -20.26 28.23
N THR A 240 20.14 -20.03 29.39
CA THR A 240 20.63 -20.57 30.66
C THR A 240 20.13 -21.99 30.98
N VAL A 241 19.06 -22.43 30.27
CA VAL A 241 18.51 -23.78 30.41
C VAL A 241 19.37 -24.76 29.57
N PRO A 242 19.96 -25.81 30.18
CA PRO A 242 20.67 -26.82 29.39
C PRO A 242 19.70 -27.50 28.44
N ASN A 243 19.90 -27.28 27.15
CA ASN A 243 19.27 -28.10 26.11
C ASN A 243 20.16 -29.34 25.90
N ASP A 244 19.55 -30.49 25.68
CA ASP A 244 20.25 -31.74 25.33
C ASP A 244 20.96 -31.63 23.96
N ASP A 245 20.69 -30.59 23.19
CA ASP A 245 21.40 -30.19 21.98
C ASP A 245 22.65 -29.35 22.33
N GLU A 246 23.65 -29.35 21.46
CA GLU A 246 24.97 -28.71 21.63
C GLU A 246 24.93 -27.38 22.41
N PRO A 247 25.79 -27.16 23.41
CA PRO A 247 25.86 -25.94 24.18
C PRO A 247 26.14 -24.75 23.25
N ILE A 248 25.42 -23.65 23.50
CA ILE A 248 25.61 -22.40 22.74
C ILE A 248 26.81 -21.68 23.33
N GLU A 249 27.93 -21.73 22.62
CA GLU A 249 29.20 -21.16 23.07
C GLU A 249 29.86 -20.31 21.96
N GLY A 250 30.87 -19.52 22.33
CA GLY A 250 31.73 -18.76 21.42
C GLY A 250 30.92 -17.71 20.62
N ASP A 251 31.14 -17.70 19.31
CA ASP A 251 30.56 -16.70 18.42
C ASP A 251 29.01 -16.76 18.36
N LYS A 252 28.42 -17.96 18.54
CA LYS A 252 26.98 -18.11 18.63
C LYS A 252 26.42 -17.35 19.85
N LEU A 253 27.02 -17.53 21.02
CA LEU A 253 26.62 -16.83 22.23
C LEU A 253 26.76 -15.31 22.06
N THR A 254 27.88 -14.85 21.49
CA THR A 254 28.07 -13.43 21.19
C THR A 254 26.97 -12.88 20.27
N GLY A 255 26.55 -13.66 19.27
CA GLY A 255 25.44 -13.27 18.38
C GLY A 255 24.10 -13.11 19.13
N TYR A 256 23.79 -14.03 20.05
CA TYR A 256 22.61 -13.93 20.91
C TYR A 256 22.67 -12.69 21.83
N ASP A 257 23.81 -12.43 22.46
CA ASP A 257 24.03 -11.27 23.31
C ASP A 257 23.84 -9.96 22.57
N ILE A 258 24.29 -9.87 21.32
CA ILE A 258 24.08 -8.68 20.46
C ILE A 258 22.58 -8.46 20.24
N VAL A 259 21.82 -9.49 19.92
CA VAL A 259 20.37 -9.38 19.66
C VAL A 259 19.60 -9.02 20.93
N ILE A 260 19.93 -9.67 22.06
CA ILE A 260 19.31 -9.38 23.37
C ILE A 260 19.49 -7.90 23.72
N ASN A 261 20.74 -7.42 23.69
CA ASN A 261 21.05 -6.03 23.97
C ASN A 261 20.36 -5.05 22.99
N ALA A 262 20.26 -5.42 21.72
CA ALA A 262 19.58 -4.60 20.72
C ALA A 262 18.06 -4.51 20.98
N CYS A 263 17.43 -5.59 21.42
CA CYS A 263 15.99 -5.62 21.75
C CYS A 263 15.62 -4.70 22.93
N GLU A 264 16.52 -4.47 23.87
CA GLU A 264 16.29 -3.56 25.00
C GLU A 264 16.38 -2.08 24.62
N ARG A 265 17.11 -1.74 23.54
CA ARG A 265 17.41 -0.35 23.18
C ARG A 265 16.21 0.52 22.85
N PRO A 266 15.15 0.07 22.15
CA PRO A 266 13.97 0.88 21.91
C PRO A 266 13.30 1.35 23.20
N PHE A 267 13.15 0.47 24.19
CA PHE A 267 12.61 0.81 25.50
C PHE A 267 13.45 1.89 26.20
N TYR A 268 14.75 1.68 26.31
CA TYR A 268 15.67 2.68 26.88
C TYR A 268 15.60 4.01 26.16
N LYS A 269 15.57 3.99 24.83
CA LYS A 269 15.56 5.23 24.04
C LYS A 269 14.28 6.05 24.21
N ILE A 270 13.13 5.40 24.32
CA ILE A 270 11.86 6.06 24.59
C ILE A 270 11.90 6.77 25.95
N LEU A 271 12.37 6.08 26.99
CA LEU A 271 12.42 6.65 28.32
C LEU A 271 13.49 7.75 28.45
N GLN A 272 14.64 7.60 27.80
CA GLN A 272 15.66 8.67 27.70
C GLN A 272 15.10 9.92 26.99
N ASN A 273 14.33 9.74 25.91
CA ASN A 273 13.71 10.87 25.21
C ASN A 273 12.63 11.55 26.08
N ALA A 274 12.04 10.84 27.03
CA ALA A 274 11.16 11.40 28.05
C ALA A 274 11.91 12.12 29.19
N GLY A 275 13.25 12.11 29.18
CA GLY A 275 14.09 12.82 30.15
C GLY A 275 14.52 11.97 31.35
N LEU A 276 14.27 10.66 31.36
CA LEU A 276 14.69 9.79 32.45
C LEU A 276 16.17 9.43 32.34
N ASP A 277 16.86 9.38 33.48
CA ASP A 277 18.25 8.93 33.54
C ASP A 277 18.36 7.39 33.44
N SER A 278 19.56 6.91 33.08
CA SER A 278 19.80 5.48 32.84
C SER A 278 19.63 4.63 34.11
N ASP A 279 19.93 5.15 35.28
CA ASP A 279 19.81 4.41 36.53
C ASP A 279 18.34 4.21 36.91
N TYR A 280 17.51 5.22 36.66
CA TYR A 280 16.08 5.12 36.90
C TYR A 280 15.41 4.20 35.88
N ILE A 281 15.82 4.25 34.61
CA ILE A 281 15.34 3.34 33.56
C ILE A 281 15.66 1.88 33.95
N GLY A 282 16.87 1.60 34.43
CA GLY A 282 17.24 0.27 34.91
C GLY A 282 16.34 -0.25 36.03
N LYS A 283 15.89 0.62 36.97
CA LYS A 283 14.93 0.24 37.99
C LYS A 283 13.54 -0.07 37.44
N ILE A 284 13.10 0.72 36.43
CA ILE A 284 11.82 0.47 35.75
C ILE A 284 11.88 -0.88 35.04
N GLU A 285 12.94 -1.13 34.29
CA GLU A 285 13.18 -2.41 33.60
C GLU A 285 13.14 -3.59 34.57
N GLN A 286 13.89 -3.52 35.65
CA GLN A 286 13.92 -4.57 36.67
C GLN A 286 12.52 -4.86 37.22
N ARG A 287 11.73 -3.83 37.51
CA ARG A 287 10.37 -4.00 37.99
C ARG A 287 9.44 -4.65 36.98
N ILE A 288 9.58 -4.31 35.67
CA ILE A 288 8.80 -4.95 34.59
C ILE A 288 9.17 -6.45 34.53
N LYS A 289 10.45 -6.79 34.58
CA LYS A 289 10.93 -8.18 34.56
C LYS A 289 10.46 -8.98 35.78
N GLU A 290 10.47 -8.37 36.96
CA GLU A 290 10.02 -9.01 38.21
C GLU A 290 8.51 -9.28 38.25
N GLU A 291 7.68 -8.39 37.69
CA GLU A 291 6.23 -8.58 37.65
C GLU A 291 5.83 -9.74 36.70
N GLY A 292 6.56 -9.92 35.60
CA GLY A 292 6.38 -11.05 34.70
C GLY A 292 5.06 -11.05 33.89
N ASP A 293 4.19 -10.05 34.06
CA ASP A 293 3.01 -9.87 33.23
C ASP A 293 3.42 -9.24 31.88
N PHE A 294 3.13 -9.94 30.80
CA PHE A 294 3.45 -9.49 29.44
C PHE A 294 2.89 -8.11 29.10
N TRP A 295 1.75 -7.72 29.69
CA TRP A 295 1.11 -6.43 29.46
C TRP A 295 1.52 -5.34 30.45
N PHE A 296 2.35 -5.66 31.44
CA PHE A 296 2.81 -4.68 32.42
C PHE A 296 3.95 -3.85 31.83
N GLY A 297 3.82 -2.53 31.86
CA GLY A 297 4.80 -1.60 31.32
C GLY A 297 4.75 -0.26 32.02
N TYR A 298 5.63 0.66 31.61
CA TYR A 298 5.76 2.00 32.17
C TYR A 298 5.34 3.06 31.15
N ASN A 299 4.45 3.96 31.58
CA ASN A 299 4.03 5.12 30.80
C ASN A 299 4.80 6.36 31.27
N PRO A 300 5.78 6.88 30.51
CA PRO A 300 6.57 8.03 30.91
C PRO A 300 5.79 9.34 30.95
N ARG A 301 4.59 9.40 30.36
CA ARG A 301 3.71 10.59 30.41
C ARG A 301 3.06 10.73 31.76
N GLU A 302 2.62 9.61 32.33
CA GLU A 302 1.93 9.55 33.64
C GLU A 302 2.93 9.23 34.78
N GLU A 303 4.18 8.92 34.43
CA GLU A 303 5.26 8.56 35.35
C GLU A 303 4.92 7.36 36.24
N ASP A 304 4.13 6.39 35.73
CA ASP A 304 3.69 5.25 36.52
C ASP A 304 3.57 3.97 35.65
N PHE A 305 3.34 2.84 36.33
CA PHE A 305 3.21 1.52 35.74
C PHE A 305 1.75 1.19 35.45
N PHE A 306 1.48 0.66 34.26
CA PHE A 306 0.13 0.33 33.80
C PHE A 306 0.09 -0.99 33.04
N ASN A 307 -1.13 -1.50 32.88
CA ASN A 307 -1.40 -2.49 31.86
C ASN A 307 -1.48 -1.79 30.49
N MET A 308 -0.50 -2.00 29.64
CA MET A 308 -0.31 -1.32 28.36
C MET A 308 -1.50 -1.51 27.41
N PHE A 309 -2.18 -2.66 27.47
CA PHE A 309 -3.38 -2.91 26.70
C PHE A 309 -4.55 -2.00 27.12
N LYS A 310 -4.77 -1.85 28.44
CA LYS A 310 -5.86 -1.01 28.96
C LYS A 310 -5.63 0.47 28.69
N GLU A 311 -4.38 0.89 28.68
CA GLU A 311 -3.97 2.26 28.34
C GLU A 311 -3.94 2.53 26.83
N GLY A 312 -4.13 1.50 25.99
CA GLY A 312 -4.03 1.64 24.53
C GLY A 312 -2.62 1.89 24.01
N ILE A 313 -1.59 1.58 24.81
CA ILE A 313 -0.18 1.66 24.40
C ILE A 313 0.20 0.32 23.79
N ILE A 314 -0.08 0.18 22.51
CA ILE A 314 0.07 -1.07 21.76
C ILE A 314 0.80 -0.83 20.44
N ASP A 315 1.55 -1.82 19.98
CA ASP A 315 2.23 -1.83 18.69
C ASP A 315 1.75 -3.00 17.83
N PRO A 316 1.61 -2.85 16.50
CA PRO A 316 1.31 -3.97 15.62
C PRO A 316 2.45 -4.99 15.63
N THR A 317 2.13 -6.28 15.80
CA THR A 317 3.11 -7.38 15.84
C THR A 317 4.00 -7.41 14.61
N ASN A 318 3.40 -7.27 13.43
CA ASN A 318 4.11 -7.25 12.15
C ASN A 318 5.21 -6.18 12.10
N VAL A 319 4.90 -4.96 12.55
CA VAL A 319 5.85 -3.84 12.54
C VAL A 319 7.06 -4.14 13.42
N THR A 320 6.83 -4.54 14.68
CA THR A 320 7.89 -4.85 15.64
C THR A 320 8.75 -6.02 15.19
N ARG A 321 8.12 -7.09 14.69
CA ARG A 321 8.81 -8.28 14.19
C ARG A 321 9.66 -7.99 12.95
N LEU A 322 9.13 -7.25 11.96
CA LEU A 322 9.87 -6.90 10.75
C LEU A 322 10.98 -5.91 11.03
N ALA A 323 10.80 -4.97 11.96
CA ALA A 323 11.85 -4.06 12.39
C ALA A 323 13.07 -4.84 12.91
N LEU A 324 12.86 -5.79 13.83
CA LEU A 324 13.94 -6.65 14.36
C LEU A 324 14.57 -7.50 13.25
N LYS A 325 13.76 -8.17 12.43
CA LYS A 325 14.25 -9.01 11.33
C LYS A 325 15.12 -8.24 10.34
N ASN A 326 14.67 -7.05 9.92
CA ASN A 326 15.41 -6.22 8.98
C ASN A 326 16.67 -5.63 9.61
N ALA A 327 16.61 -5.23 10.88
CA ALA A 327 17.77 -4.76 11.63
C ALA A 327 18.85 -5.84 11.79
N ALA A 328 18.48 -7.11 11.92
CA ALA A 328 19.43 -8.22 11.98
C ALA A 328 19.97 -8.61 10.60
N TYR A 329 19.17 -8.53 9.55
CA TYR A 329 19.53 -8.96 8.20
C TYR A 329 20.69 -8.14 7.61
N ILE A 330 20.65 -6.82 7.73
CA ILE A 330 21.68 -5.94 7.15
C ILE A 330 23.05 -6.17 7.79
N PRO A 331 23.20 -6.13 9.13
CA PRO A 331 24.49 -6.44 9.77
C PRO A 331 25.00 -7.84 9.46
N SER A 332 24.12 -8.85 9.41
CA SER A 332 24.50 -10.22 9.04
C SER A 332 25.09 -10.27 7.64
N THR A 333 24.50 -9.56 6.68
CA THR A 333 25.01 -9.47 5.32
C THR A 333 26.36 -8.73 5.29
N MET A 334 26.52 -7.66 6.07
CA MET A 334 27.78 -6.91 6.17
C MET A 334 28.90 -7.76 6.76
N LEU A 335 28.64 -8.58 7.79
CA LEU A 335 29.61 -9.43 8.44
C LEU A 335 30.23 -10.47 7.51
N ILE A 336 29.48 -10.98 6.53
CA ILE A 336 29.95 -11.96 5.54
C ILE A 336 30.49 -11.31 4.26
N THR A 337 30.48 -9.99 4.15
CA THR A 337 30.92 -9.26 2.95
C THR A 337 32.42 -8.99 3.01
N GLU A 338 33.17 -9.45 2.02
CA GLU A 338 34.62 -9.23 1.93
C GLU A 338 34.98 -7.87 1.34
N ALA A 339 34.17 -7.31 0.45
CA ALA A 339 34.45 -6.06 -0.23
C ALA A 339 33.18 -5.29 -0.57
N VAL A 340 33.25 -3.96 -0.51
CA VAL A 340 32.18 -3.05 -0.92
C VAL A 340 32.69 -2.20 -2.09
N VAL A 341 31.95 -2.23 -3.21
CA VAL A 341 32.23 -1.40 -4.38
C VAL A 341 31.20 -0.27 -4.45
N SER A 342 31.63 0.95 -4.33
CA SER A 342 30.80 2.14 -4.47
C SER A 342 31.26 3.01 -5.64
N LYS A 343 30.32 3.79 -6.22
CA LYS A 343 30.70 4.82 -7.18
C LYS A 343 31.37 5.97 -6.43
N VAL A 344 32.51 6.44 -6.95
CA VAL A 344 33.10 7.69 -6.47
C VAL A 344 32.11 8.81 -6.76
N PRO A 345 31.77 9.67 -5.77
CA PRO A 345 30.95 10.82 -6.03
C PRO A 345 31.55 11.63 -7.18
N SER A 346 30.81 11.84 -8.26
CA SER A 346 31.20 12.79 -9.28
C SER A 346 31.10 14.17 -8.63
N GLU A 347 32.20 14.95 -8.64
CA GLU A 347 32.09 16.38 -8.43
C GLU A 347 31.13 16.92 -9.50
N GLU A 348 29.87 17.16 -9.14
CA GLU A 348 29.01 17.97 -9.97
C GLU A 348 29.71 19.33 -10.10
N LYS A 349 30.34 19.55 -11.28
CA LYS A 349 30.69 20.91 -11.65
C LYS A 349 29.38 21.68 -11.58
N GLU A 350 29.28 22.58 -10.60
CA GLU A 350 28.25 23.62 -10.62
C GLU A 350 28.25 24.16 -12.05
N SER A 351 27.20 23.80 -12.80
CA SER A 351 26.96 24.41 -14.08
C SER A 351 26.66 25.87 -13.78
N SER A 352 27.72 26.69 -13.88
CA SER A 352 27.58 28.15 -13.93
C SER A 352 26.48 28.42 -14.93
N MET A 353 25.33 28.91 -14.46
CA MET A 353 24.32 29.51 -15.33
C MET A 353 25.05 30.43 -16.29
N PRO A 354 24.79 30.37 -17.60
CA PRO A 354 25.34 31.36 -18.51
C PRO A 354 24.93 32.72 -17.99
N GLY A 355 25.93 33.53 -17.61
CA GLY A 355 25.68 34.88 -17.12
C GLY A 355 24.89 35.65 -18.16
N ILE A 356 23.75 36.18 -17.77
CA ILE A 356 23.03 37.18 -18.57
C ILE A 356 23.99 38.38 -18.67
N ASP A 357 24.44 38.66 -19.89
CA ASP A 357 25.30 39.78 -20.19
C ASP A 357 24.60 41.08 -19.73
N PRO A 358 25.18 41.86 -18.80
CA PRO A 358 24.60 43.12 -18.35
C PRO A 358 24.33 44.12 -19.47
N ALA A 359 24.93 43.95 -20.66
CA ALA A 359 24.75 44.82 -21.81
C ALA A 359 23.35 44.65 -22.49
N MET A 360 22.56 43.60 -22.18
CA MET A 360 21.21 43.42 -22.68
C MET A 360 20.08 44.08 -21.86
N LEU A 361 20.43 44.74 -20.76
CA LEU A 361 19.47 45.47 -19.90
C LEU A 361 19.46 46.99 -20.11
N MET A 362 20.18 47.50 -21.08
CA MET A 362 20.18 48.92 -21.48
C MET A 362 19.88 49.04 -22.98
N GLY A 363 18.63 48.81 -23.35
CA GLY A 363 18.09 49.04 -24.66
C GLY A 363 16.60 49.31 -24.64
#